data_6f1ac2e7f26264dbd1c5ba7526418099
#
_entry.id   6f1ac2e7f26264dbd1c5ba7526418099
#
_cell.length_a   1.000
_cell.length_b   1.000
_cell.length_c   1.000
_cell.angle_alpha   90.00
_cell.angle_beta   90.00
_cell.angle_gamma   90.00
#
_symmetry.space_group_name_H-M   'P 1'
#
loop_
_entity.id
_entity.type
_entity.pdbx_description
1 polymer ?
#
loop_
_entity_poly.entity_id
_entity_poly.type
_entity_poly.pdbx_seq_one_letter_code
_entity_poly.pdbx_strand_id
1 'polypeptide(L)'
;INNACIAFGTEVLFSGFSMKLERGETACIVGQSGCGKTSLLNAVMGFVPLKEGSIQVGETLLDISTIDSVRRQIAWIPQELALPFEWVKEMVALPFGLKVNRSVPFSEERLFTCFDELGLEHELYTKRVNEVSGGQRQRIMLAVAAMLNKPLIIIDEPTSALDAGSTGKVLSFFRRQAERGTAVLAVS
;
A
#
# COMPACT_ATOMS: atom_id res chain seq x y z
N ILE A 1 -7.75 -0.81 14.49
CA ILE A 1 -8.84 -1.76 14.25
C ILE A 1 -9.25 -2.31 15.58
N ASN A 2 -10.55 -2.28 15.89
CA ASN A 2 -11.08 -2.73 17.16
C ASN A 2 -12.26 -3.68 16.93
N ASN A 3 -12.12 -4.92 17.39
CA ASN A 3 -13.14 -5.98 17.37
C ASN A 3 -13.83 -6.16 16.00
N ALA A 4 -13.07 -6.07 14.91
CA ALA A 4 -13.62 -6.10 13.57
C ALA A 4 -14.18 -7.47 13.19
N CYS A 5 -15.37 -7.47 12.59
CA CYS A 5 -16.00 -8.63 11.99
C CYS A 5 -16.30 -8.32 10.51
N ILE A 6 -15.89 -9.21 9.60
CA ILE A 6 -16.25 -9.15 8.18
C ILE A 6 -17.03 -10.41 7.82
N ALA A 7 -18.19 -10.21 7.17
CA ALA A 7 -19.03 -11.29 6.68
C ALA A 7 -19.63 -10.93 5.32
N PHE A 8 -19.82 -11.94 4.47
CA PHE A 8 -20.53 -11.84 3.21
C PHE A 8 -21.75 -12.77 3.26
N GLY A 9 -22.94 -12.16 3.31
CA GLY A 9 -24.16 -12.90 3.55
C GLY A 9 -24.12 -13.62 4.91
N THR A 10 -24.21 -14.95 4.89
CA THR A 10 -24.13 -15.79 6.09
C THR A 10 -22.72 -16.25 6.45
N GLU A 11 -21.75 -16.09 5.55
CA GLU A 11 -20.36 -16.51 5.73
C GLU A 11 -19.57 -15.45 6.46
N VAL A 12 -19.02 -15.80 7.64
CA VAL A 12 -18.14 -14.95 8.43
C VAL A 12 -16.70 -15.29 8.06
N LEU A 13 -15.96 -14.33 7.48
CA LEU A 13 -14.55 -14.52 7.16
C LEU A 13 -13.68 -14.49 8.41
N PHE A 14 -13.92 -13.52 9.28
CA PHE A 14 -13.31 -13.43 10.61
C PHE A 14 -14.15 -12.55 11.53
N SER A 15 -13.94 -12.72 12.83
CA SER A 15 -14.65 -12.01 13.88
C SER A 15 -13.71 -11.70 15.04
N GLY A 16 -13.93 -10.58 15.71
CA GLY A 16 -13.18 -10.18 16.89
C GLY A 16 -11.74 -9.74 16.61
N PHE A 17 -11.39 -9.41 15.35
CA PHE A 17 -10.03 -9.00 15.02
C PHE A 17 -9.73 -7.60 15.55
N SER A 18 -8.65 -7.49 16.30
CA SER A 18 -8.16 -6.21 16.81
C SER A 18 -6.66 -6.08 16.56
N MET A 19 -6.23 -4.91 16.10
CA MET A 19 -4.83 -4.56 15.98
C MET A 19 -4.63 -3.06 16.14
N LYS A 20 -3.48 -2.69 16.65
CA LYS A 20 -2.99 -1.32 16.69
C LYS A 20 -1.67 -1.25 15.92
N LEU A 21 -1.50 -0.21 15.12
CA LEU A 21 -0.28 0.08 14.39
C LEU A 21 0.02 1.56 14.60
N GLU A 22 1.15 1.85 15.20
CA GLU A 22 1.57 3.22 15.48
C GLU A 22 2.38 3.80 14.32
N ARG A 23 2.55 5.11 14.33
CA ARG A 23 3.44 5.78 13.37
C ARG A 23 4.87 5.26 13.53
N GLY A 24 5.51 4.98 12.40
CA GLY A 24 6.87 4.44 12.40
C GLY A 24 6.94 2.93 12.69
N GLU A 25 5.83 2.24 12.65
CA GLU A 25 5.81 0.78 12.78
C GLU A 25 5.52 0.09 11.45
N THR A 26 5.99 -1.14 11.34
CA THR A 26 5.67 -2.05 10.24
C THR A 26 5.02 -3.30 10.80
N ALA A 27 3.83 -3.63 10.28
CA ALA A 27 3.13 -4.86 10.62
C ALA A 27 2.83 -5.67 9.35
N CYS A 28 2.92 -7.00 9.47
CA CYS A 28 2.49 -7.92 8.43
C CYS A 28 1.47 -8.90 9.00
N ILE A 29 0.27 -8.94 8.41
CA ILE A 29 -0.75 -9.91 8.73
C ILE A 29 -0.53 -11.12 7.83
N VAL A 30 -0.21 -12.25 8.44
CA VAL A 30 0.07 -13.51 7.74
C VAL A 30 -1.09 -14.47 7.96
N GLY A 31 -1.47 -15.20 6.92
CA GLY A 31 -2.54 -16.19 7.00
C GLY A 31 -2.73 -16.96 5.70
N GLN A 32 -3.49 -18.04 5.77
CA GLN A 32 -3.79 -18.87 4.59
C GLN A 32 -4.49 -18.06 3.49
N SER A 33 -4.31 -18.49 2.24
CA SER A 33 -5.07 -17.91 1.12
C SER A 33 -6.58 -18.05 1.36
N GLY A 34 -7.33 -16.98 1.07
CA GLY A 34 -8.78 -16.96 1.27
C GLY A 34 -9.27 -16.63 2.69
N CYS A 35 -8.40 -16.50 3.70
CA CYS A 35 -8.84 -16.20 5.08
C CYS A 35 -9.30 -14.73 5.29
N GLY A 36 -9.41 -13.92 4.25
CA GLY A 36 -9.96 -12.56 4.34
C GLY A 36 -8.94 -11.43 4.51
N LYS A 37 -7.62 -11.66 4.31
CA LYS A 37 -6.58 -10.61 4.44
C LYS A 37 -6.83 -9.42 3.52
N THR A 38 -7.03 -9.66 2.23
CA THR A 38 -7.38 -8.60 1.25
C THR A 38 -8.71 -7.92 1.61
N SER A 39 -9.69 -8.68 2.14
CA SER A 39 -10.96 -8.11 2.60
C SER A 39 -10.77 -7.18 3.78
N LEU A 40 -9.83 -7.49 4.69
CA LEU A 40 -9.47 -6.60 5.80
C LEU A 40 -8.84 -5.30 5.30
N LEU A 41 -7.89 -5.37 4.35
CA LEU A 41 -7.31 -4.17 3.74
C LEU A 41 -8.38 -3.34 3.02
N ASN A 42 -9.28 -3.99 2.29
CA ASN A 42 -10.41 -3.35 1.65
C ASN A 42 -11.37 -2.70 2.67
N ALA A 43 -11.54 -3.30 3.85
CA ALA A 43 -12.33 -2.69 4.93
C ALA A 43 -11.63 -1.45 5.50
N VAL A 44 -10.30 -1.44 5.65
CA VAL A 44 -9.54 -0.24 6.05
C VAL A 44 -9.70 0.89 5.02
N MET A 45 -9.79 0.54 3.74
CA MET A 45 -10.05 1.49 2.64
C MET A 45 -11.53 1.87 2.51
N GLY A 46 -12.42 1.26 3.31
CA GLY A 46 -13.86 1.49 3.24
C GLY A 46 -14.54 0.94 1.98
N PHE A 47 -13.95 -0.05 1.30
CA PHE A 47 -14.57 -0.78 0.19
C PHE A 47 -15.45 -1.94 0.67
N VAL A 48 -15.14 -2.49 1.85
CA VAL A 48 -15.89 -3.56 2.50
C VAL A 48 -16.38 -3.04 3.84
N PRO A 49 -17.69 -3.05 4.12
CA PRO A 49 -18.21 -2.64 5.41
C PRO A 49 -17.87 -3.68 6.48
N LEU A 50 -17.64 -3.23 7.71
CA LEU A 50 -17.62 -4.12 8.86
C LEU A 50 -19.04 -4.52 9.25
N LYS A 51 -19.22 -5.78 9.67
CA LYS A 51 -20.44 -6.22 10.32
C LYS A 51 -20.48 -5.76 11.78
N GLU A 52 -19.33 -5.78 12.45
CA GLU A 52 -19.13 -5.36 13.84
C GLU A 52 -17.74 -4.74 13.99
N GLY A 53 -17.56 -3.94 15.03
CA GLY A 53 -16.30 -3.31 15.36
C GLY A 53 -16.10 -1.96 14.68
N SER A 54 -14.86 -1.47 14.69
CA SER A 54 -14.52 -0.17 14.13
C SER A 54 -13.09 -0.14 13.59
N ILE A 55 -12.87 0.76 12.64
CA ILE A 55 -11.55 1.08 12.08
C ILE A 55 -11.30 2.56 12.26
N GLN A 56 -10.11 2.91 12.71
CA GLN A 56 -9.66 4.29 12.83
C GLN A 56 -8.30 4.45 12.17
N VAL A 57 -8.12 5.51 11.39
CA VAL A 57 -6.83 5.86 10.78
C VAL A 57 -6.45 7.27 11.22
N GLY A 58 -5.32 7.36 11.93
CA GLY A 58 -4.98 8.58 12.66
C GLY A 58 -6.08 8.91 13.68
N GLU A 59 -6.62 10.13 13.61
CA GLU A 59 -7.74 10.58 14.47
C GLU A 59 -9.12 10.38 13.82
N THR A 60 -9.16 9.79 12.62
CA THR A 60 -10.39 9.69 11.83
C THR A 60 -10.99 8.28 11.97
N LEU A 61 -12.16 8.19 12.60
CA LEU A 61 -12.98 6.98 12.60
C LEU A 61 -13.56 6.78 11.19
N LEU A 62 -13.46 5.57 10.68
CA LEU A 62 -13.98 5.22 9.35
C LEU A 62 -15.50 5.04 9.39
N ASP A 63 -16.20 5.88 8.65
CA ASP A 63 -17.61 5.75 8.34
C ASP A 63 -17.89 6.33 6.94
N ILE A 64 -19.16 6.32 6.51
CA ILE A 64 -19.56 6.79 5.17
C ILE A 64 -19.18 8.27 4.96
N SER A 65 -19.24 9.10 5.99
CA SER A 65 -18.95 10.54 5.90
C SER A 65 -17.46 10.85 5.91
N THR A 66 -16.64 9.97 6.48
CA THR A 66 -15.19 10.17 6.69
C THR A 66 -14.31 9.36 5.75
N ILE A 67 -14.89 8.49 4.92
CA ILE A 67 -14.18 7.57 4.04
C ILE A 67 -13.13 8.27 3.15
N ASP A 68 -13.45 9.44 2.60
CA ASP A 68 -12.51 10.21 1.79
C ASP A 68 -11.36 10.77 2.63
N SER A 69 -11.63 11.16 3.86
CA SER A 69 -10.60 11.64 4.80
C SER A 69 -9.65 10.52 5.21
N VAL A 70 -10.16 9.32 5.40
CA VAL A 70 -9.35 8.11 5.65
C VAL A 70 -8.48 7.78 4.43
N ARG A 71 -9.06 7.69 3.23
CA ARG A 71 -8.32 7.37 2.00
C ARG A 71 -7.22 8.37 1.68
N ARG A 72 -7.39 9.65 2.01
CA ARG A 72 -6.34 10.68 1.84
C ARG A 72 -5.10 10.42 2.69
N GLN A 73 -5.21 9.68 3.77
CA GLN A 73 -4.11 9.33 4.67
C GLN A 73 -3.38 8.06 4.24
N ILE A 74 -3.85 7.35 3.22
CA ILE A 74 -3.36 6.03 2.84
C ILE A 74 -2.73 6.08 1.43
N ALA A 75 -1.56 5.46 1.29
CA ALA A 75 -1.03 5.03 0.01
C ALA A 75 -1.31 3.53 -0.13
N TRP A 76 -2.14 3.17 -1.09
CA TRP A 76 -2.60 1.79 -1.32
C TRP A 76 -1.87 1.14 -2.49
N ILE A 77 -1.34 -0.06 -2.28
CA ILE A 77 -0.73 -0.89 -3.32
C ILE A 77 -1.46 -2.24 -3.35
N PRO A 78 -2.31 -2.47 -4.34
CA PRO A 78 -3.01 -3.75 -4.51
C PRO A 78 -2.07 -4.84 -5.01
N GLN A 79 -2.46 -6.10 -4.84
CA GLN A 79 -1.73 -7.26 -5.33
C GLN A 79 -1.60 -7.24 -6.87
N GLU A 80 -2.69 -6.96 -7.57
CA GLU A 80 -2.69 -6.84 -9.02
C GLU A 80 -2.69 -5.38 -9.46
N LEU A 81 -1.69 -5.03 -10.25
CA LEU A 81 -1.51 -3.70 -10.82
C LEU A 81 -1.97 -3.70 -12.29
N ALA A 82 -3.28 -3.69 -12.50
CA ALA A 82 -3.87 -3.46 -13.82
C ALA A 82 -3.83 -1.96 -14.15
N LEU A 83 -2.68 -1.48 -14.63
CA LEU A 83 -2.47 -0.08 -14.94
C LEU A 83 -2.50 0.12 -16.47
N PRO A 84 -3.43 0.92 -17.00
CA PRO A 84 -3.61 1.13 -18.44
C PRO A 84 -2.61 2.17 -18.98
N PHE A 85 -1.33 2.03 -18.61
CA PHE A 85 -0.27 2.91 -19.08
C PHE A 85 0.64 2.20 -20.07
N GLU A 86 1.09 2.92 -21.07
CA GLU A 86 2.07 2.44 -22.01
C GLU A 86 3.49 2.57 -21.43
N TRP A 87 3.79 3.66 -20.74
CA TRP A 87 5.12 4.01 -20.23
C TRP A 87 5.18 4.06 -18.71
N VAL A 88 6.30 3.61 -18.14
CA VAL A 88 6.54 3.67 -16.68
C VAL A 88 6.48 5.12 -16.17
N LYS A 89 7.06 6.09 -16.89
CA LYS A 89 7.01 7.50 -16.52
C LYS A 89 5.58 8.04 -16.34
N GLU A 90 4.64 7.58 -17.14
CA GLU A 90 3.21 7.95 -17.02
C GLU A 90 2.59 7.32 -15.77
N MET A 91 2.87 6.05 -15.58
CA MET A 91 2.41 5.28 -14.43
C MET A 91 2.84 5.91 -13.10
N VAL A 92 4.11 6.30 -12.97
CA VAL A 92 4.64 6.87 -11.72
C VAL A 92 4.20 8.31 -11.49
N ALA A 93 3.93 9.08 -12.56
CA ALA A 93 3.52 10.48 -12.43
C ALA A 93 2.04 10.65 -12.08
N LEU A 94 1.18 9.71 -12.47
CA LEU A 94 -0.28 9.83 -12.30
C LEU A 94 -0.73 10.19 -10.88
N PRO A 95 -0.27 9.51 -9.82
CA PRO A 95 -0.75 9.80 -8.46
C PRO A 95 -0.49 11.24 -8.03
N PHE A 96 0.56 11.87 -8.51
CA PHE A 96 0.92 13.26 -8.20
C PHE A 96 0.04 14.28 -8.93
N GLY A 97 -0.57 13.90 -10.05
CA GLY A 97 -1.57 14.71 -10.78
C GLY A 97 -2.94 14.76 -10.11
N LEU A 98 -3.21 13.89 -9.14
CA LEU A 98 -4.50 13.85 -8.45
C LEU A 98 -4.67 15.04 -7.51
N LYS A 99 -5.88 15.62 -7.47
CA LYS A 99 -6.20 16.77 -6.61
C LYS A 99 -5.80 16.56 -5.15
N VAL A 100 -5.96 15.34 -4.63
CA VAL A 100 -5.65 14.98 -3.25
C VAL A 100 -4.16 15.02 -2.94
N ASN A 101 -3.30 14.94 -3.95
CA ASN A 101 -1.85 14.90 -3.81
C ASN A 101 -1.13 16.16 -4.33
N ARG A 102 -1.88 17.24 -4.67
CA ARG A 102 -1.30 18.49 -5.23
C ARG A 102 -0.23 19.15 -4.37
N SER A 103 -0.23 18.90 -3.06
CA SER A 103 0.79 19.40 -2.15
C SER A 103 2.13 18.65 -2.23
N VAL A 104 2.15 17.52 -2.94
CA VAL A 104 3.34 16.68 -3.10
C VAL A 104 3.72 16.69 -4.59
N PRO A 105 4.65 17.55 -5.03
CA PRO A 105 5.09 17.55 -6.42
C PRO A 105 5.85 16.27 -6.76
N PHE A 106 5.71 15.80 -8.00
CA PHE A 106 6.55 14.74 -8.52
C PHE A 106 8.00 15.21 -8.62
N SER A 107 8.93 14.35 -8.23
CA SER A 107 10.37 14.60 -8.36
C SER A 107 11.04 13.32 -8.88
N GLU A 108 11.66 13.42 -10.03
CA GLU A 108 12.43 12.33 -10.65
C GLU A 108 13.65 11.96 -9.79
N GLU A 109 14.32 12.95 -9.19
CA GLU A 109 15.43 12.72 -8.25
C GLU A 109 15.02 11.88 -7.05
N ARG A 110 13.87 12.19 -6.44
CA ARG A 110 13.33 11.38 -5.33
C ARG A 110 12.91 9.98 -5.78
N LEU A 111 12.39 9.84 -6.99
CA LEU A 111 12.06 8.54 -7.56
C LEU A 111 13.31 7.69 -7.69
N PHE A 112 14.38 8.22 -8.25
CA PHE A 112 15.64 7.49 -8.43
C PHE A 112 16.30 7.16 -7.10
N THR A 113 16.23 8.01 -6.10
CA THR A 113 16.64 7.68 -4.73
C THR A 113 15.88 6.46 -4.19
N CYS A 114 14.56 6.40 -4.40
CA CYS A 114 13.77 5.22 -4.02
C CYS A 114 14.11 3.99 -4.89
N PHE A 115 14.43 4.18 -6.17
CA PHE A 115 14.87 3.09 -7.05
C PHE A 115 16.18 2.47 -6.54
N ASP A 116 17.16 3.28 -6.16
CA ASP A 116 18.43 2.81 -5.59
C ASP A 116 18.18 2.00 -4.32
N GLU A 117 17.32 2.50 -3.43
CA GLU A 117 16.95 1.81 -2.19
C GLU A 117 16.25 0.46 -2.44
N LEU A 118 15.49 0.34 -3.54
CA LEU A 118 14.75 -0.87 -3.93
C LEU A 118 15.53 -1.76 -4.90
N GLY A 119 16.73 -1.33 -5.33
CA GLY A 119 17.57 -2.03 -6.30
C GLY A 119 16.92 -2.11 -7.67
N LEU A 120 16.40 -0.99 -8.14
CA LEU A 120 15.87 -0.79 -9.47
C LEU A 120 16.82 0.07 -10.29
N GLU A 121 16.98 -0.28 -11.56
CA GLU A 121 17.75 0.51 -12.52
C GLU A 121 16.95 1.75 -12.95
N HIS A 122 17.63 2.90 -13.10
CA HIS A 122 16.96 4.15 -13.47
C HIS A 122 16.38 4.11 -14.88
N GLU A 123 16.96 3.31 -15.78
CA GLU A 123 16.48 3.10 -17.14
C GLU A 123 15.04 2.56 -17.20
N LEU A 124 14.57 1.90 -16.13
CA LEU A 124 13.18 1.42 -16.07
C LEU A 124 12.16 2.56 -16.21
N TYR A 125 12.52 3.78 -15.81
CA TYR A 125 11.66 4.96 -15.92
C TYR A 125 11.23 5.27 -17.36
N THR A 126 12.11 5.00 -18.33
CA THR A 126 11.86 5.24 -19.76
C THR A 126 11.36 4.03 -20.54
N LYS A 127 11.19 2.88 -19.87
CA LYS A 127 10.68 1.65 -20.50
C LYS A 127 9.15 1.65 -20.62
N ARG A 128 8.66 0.77 -21.49
CA ARG A 128 7.24 0.44 -21.54
C ARG A 128 6.86 -0.45 -20.35
N VAL A 129 5.63 -0.34 -19.86
CA VAL A 129 5.15 -1.10 -18.70
C VAL A 129 5.19 -2.63 -18.95
N ASN A 130 4.99 -3.07 -20.19
CA ASN A 130 5.06 -4.49 -20.57
C ASN A 130 6.51 -5.03 -20.66
N GLU A 131 7.53 -4.17 -20.69
CA GLU A 131 8.95 -4.55 -20.67
C GLU A 131 9.47 -4.71 -19.22
N VAL A 132 8.66 -4.35 -18.23
CA VAL A 132 9.02 -4.37 -16.80
C VAL A 132 8.43 -5.62 -16.17
N SER A 133 9.26 -6.40 -15.46
CA SER A 133 8.78 -7.59 -14.74
C SER A 133 7.75 -7.26 -13.64
N GLY A 134 6.95 -8.23 -13.23
CA GLY A 134 5.98 -8.05 -12.15
C GLY A 134 6.63 -7.56 -10.86
N GLY A 135 7.76 -8.15 -10.47
CA GLY A 135 8.51 -7.74 -9.28
C GLY A 135 9.16 -6.36 -9.40
N GLN A 136 9.62 -5.96 -10.59
CA GLN A 136 10.08 -4.59 -10.83
C GLN A 136 8.92 -3.60 -10.72
N ARG A 137 7.78 -3.90 -11.33
CA ARG A 137 6.58 -3.07 -11.28
C ARG A 137 6.09 -2.86 -9.86
N GLN A 138 6.06 -3.93 -9.06
CA GLN A 138 5.69 -3.86 -7.64
C GLN A 138 6.62 -2.94 -6.86
N ARG A 139 7.94 -3.06 -7.04
CA ARG A 139 8.93 -2.18 -6.40
C ARG A 139 8.83 -0.73 -6.88
N ILE A 140 8.53 -0.48 -8.15
CA ILE A 140 8.26 0.87 -8.66
C ILE A 140 7.06 1.49 -7.94
N MET A 141 5.98 0.73 -7.73
CA MET A 141 4.81 1.24 -7.01
C MET A 141 5.08 1.48 -5.53
N LEU A 142 5.99 0.71 -4.90
CA LEU A 142 6.49 0.99 -3.56
C LEU A 142 7.22 2.35 -3.49
N ALA A 143 8.07 2.63 -4.48
CA ALA A 143 8.74 3.94 -4.59
C ALA A 143 7.72 5.07 -4.69
N VAL A 144 6.73 4.93 -5.57
CA VAL A 144 5.65 5.92 -5.75
C VAL A 144 4.86 6.14 -4.43
N ALA A 145 4.48 5.05 -3.76
CA ALA A 145 3.74 5.13 -2.50
C ALA A 145 4.52 5.88 -1.41
N ALA A 146 5.81 5.61 -1.28
CA ALA A 146 6.68 6.31 -0.32
C ALA A 146 6.82 7.81 -0.65
N MET A 147 6.92 8.16 -1.94
CA MET A 147 7.02 9.56 -2.38
C MET A 147 5.75 10.37 -2.09
N LEU A 148 4.59 9.74 -1.97
CA LEU A 148 3.33 10.41 -1.64
C LEU A 148 3.28 10.94 -0.20
N ASN A 149 4.23 10.57 0.66
CA ASN A 149 4.34 11.02 2.06
C ASN A 149 3.04 10.83 2.86
N LYS A 150 2.33 9.74 2.63
CA LYS A 150 1.13 9.43 3.42
C LYS A 150 1.53 8.84 4.77
N PRO A 151 0.76 9.09 5.84
CA PRO A 151 1.05 8.53 7.16
C PRO A 151 0.94 7.00 7.23
N LEU A 152 0.19 6.39 6.31
CA LEU A 152 0.00 4.93 6.23
C LEU A 152 0.20 4.43 4.80
N ILE A 153 1.03 3.40 4.64
CA ILE A 153 1.14 2.61 3.41
C ILE A 153 0.49 1.26 3.67
N ILE A 154 -0.44 0.86 2.80
CA ILE A 154 -1.10 -0.44 2.84
C ILE A 154 -0.70 -1.22 1.59
N ILE A 155 -0.29 -2.49 1.77
CA ILE A 155 0.22 -3.31 0.67
C ILE A 155 -0.35 -4.71 0.77
N ASP A 156 -0.90 -5.17 -0.35
CA ASP A 156 -1.34 -6.54 -0.51
C ASP A 156 -0.24 -7.36 -1.20
N GLU A 157 0.27 -8.39 -0.51
CA GLU A 157 1.28 -9.34 -1.01
C GLU A 157 2.58 -8.66 -1.53
N PRO A 158 3.33 -7.88 -0.71
CA PRO A 158 4.46 -7.07 -1.18
C PRO A 158 5.65 -7.85 -1.72
N THR A 159 5.71 -9.16 -1.52
CA THR A 159 6.86 -10.00 -1.87
C THR A 159 6.52 -11.22 -2.71
N SER A 160 5.26 -11.43 -3.09
CA SER A 160 4.80 -12.63 -3.80
C SER A 160 5.46 -12.83 -5.18
N ALA A 161 5.87 -11.74 -5.84
CA ALA A 161 6.51 -11.77 -7.17
C ALA A 161 8.03 -11.55 -7.10
N LEU A 162 8.67 -11.64 -5.92
CA LEU A 162 10.07 -11.28 -5.70
C LEU A 162 10.95 -12.48 -5.37
N ASP A 163 12.18 -12.43 -5.84
CA ASP A 163 13.27 -13.29 -5.38
C ASP A 163 13.74 -12.87 -3.97
N ALA A 164 14.54 -13.73 -3.32
CA ALA A 164 15.03 -13.50 -1.96
C ALA A 164 15.83 -12.20 -1.80
N GLY A 165 16.65 -11.84 -2.81
CA GLY A 165 17.46 -10.62 -2.79
C GLY A 165 16.58 -9.36 -2.87
N SER A 166 15.60 -9.37 -3.77
CA SER A 166 14.62 -8.29 -3.90
C SER A 166 13.72 -8.16 -2.67
N THR A 167 13.32 -9.28 -2.07
CA THR A 167 12.57 -9.31 -0.80
C THR A 167 13.35 -8.60 0.31
N GLY A 168 14.64 -8.88 0.47
CA GLY A 168 15.49 -8.21 1.46
C GLY A 168 15.54 -6.69 1.28
N LYS A 169 15.61 -6.20 0.03
CA LYS A 169 15.58 -4.77 -0.28
C LYS A 169 14.24 -4.13 0.08
N VAL A 170 13.13 -4.79 -0.22
CA VAL A 170 11.78 -4.31 0.13
C VAL A 170 11.60 -4.24 1.65
N LEU A 171 12.02 -5.24 2.41
CA LEU A 171 11.94 -5.22 3.87
C LEU A 171 12.82 -4.10 4.47
N SER A 172 14.01 -3.89 3.92
CA SER A 172 14.88 -2.78 4.32
C SER A 172 14.26 -1.42 3.98
N PHE A 173 13.59 -1.32 2.84
CA PHE A 173 12.85 -0.13 2.43
C PHE A 173 11.70 0.20 3.39
N PHE A 174 10.89 -0.79 3.79
CA PHE A 174 9.83 -0.59 4.79
C PHE A 174 10.38 -0.10 6.13
N ARG A 175 11.50 -0.67 6.58
CA ARG A 175 12.16 -0.23 7.81
C ARG A 175 12.55 1.25 7.74
N ARG A 176 13.14 1.70 6.62
CA ARG A 176 13.46 3.12 6.41
C ARG A 176 12.22 4.02 6.34
N GLN A 177 11.10 3.54 5.75
CA GLN A 177 9.84 4.30 5.78
C GLN A 177 9.31 4.44 7.20
N ALA A 178 9.40 3.39 8.00
CA ALA A 178 9.04 3.41 9.42
C ALA A 178 9.91 4.41 10.22
N GLU A 179 11.22 4.40 10.03
CA GLU A 179 12.15 5.37 10.64
C GLU A 179 11.81 6.83 10.28
N ARG A 180 11.22 7.06 9.10
CA ARG A 180 10.70 8.37 8.66
C ARG A 180 9.32 8.70 9.22
N GLY A 181 8.75 7.83 10.06
CA GLY A 181 7.46 8.01 10.72
C GLY A 181 6.24 7.54 9.92
N THR A 182 6.42 6.83 8.81
CA THR A 182 5.33 6.22 8.05
C THR A 182 4.97 4.86 8.65
N ALA A 183 3.69 4.61 8.92
CA ALA A 183 3.22 3.27 9.26
C ALA A 183 3.10 2.40 8.00
N VAL A 184 3.49 1.13 8.07
CA VAL A 184 3.38 0.19 6.96
C VAL A 184 2.57 -1.02 7.39
N LEU A 185 1.44 -1.27 6.73
CA LEU A 185 0.60 -2.46 6.92
C LEU A 185 0.68 -3.32 5.68
N ALA A 186 1.20 -4.52 5.81
CA ALA A 186 1.25 -5.51 4.74
C ALA A 186 0.39 -6.73 5.08
N VAL A 187 -0.06 -7.46 4.07
CA VAL A 187 -0.59 -8.81 4.22
C VAL A 187 0.17 -9.79 3.32
N SER A 188 0.31 -11.05 3.76
CA SER A 188 1.02 -12.10 3.01
C SER A 188 0.41 -13.49 3.27
#